data_e3911375e283095b6e741ae0b0d7f50d
#
_entry.id   e3911375e283095b6e741ae0b0d7f50d
#
_cell.length_a   1.000
_cell.length_b   1.000
_cell.length_c   1.000
_cell.angle_alpha   90.00
_cell.angle_beta   90.00
_cell.angle_gamma   90.00
#
_symmetry.space_group_name_H-M   'P 1'
#
loop_
_entity.id
_entity.type
_entity.pdbx_description
1 polymer ?
#
loop_
_entity_poly.entity_id
_entity_poly.type
_entity_poly.pdbx_seq_one_letter_code
_entity_poly.pdbx_strand_id
1 'polypeptide(L)'
;MRGKNRPPNAIRRRLRFSLRTLLVGMLLLGLVFAILAAIAGEAKRQRMVIADLKSQGADFVFEDRPAYLPQWLDTEYSRRATYITLTFERKFADVRPLAECQGLEELDLSGTAVVDVSPLAGLSQLEGLELSWTQVSDVSPLGELSNLQTLELNEAPVTDVSSLSALEKLEYLDLTATNVLDVSALAALRNLEYLLLSHTLVADVAPLATLQSLRYLEIYDTQVTDEQAKQLQQALPHCHIFR
;
A
#
# COMPACT_ATOMS: atom_id res chain seq x y z
N MET A 1 14.15 -68.31 -52.67
CA MET A 1 14.35 -66.86 -52.88
C MET A 1 13.91 -66.15 -51.60
N ARG A 2 14.88 -65.70 -50.78
CA ARG A 2 14.64 -65.02 -49.52
C ARG A 2 14.86 -63.50 -49.75
N GLY A 3 13.81 -62.73 -49.81
CA GLY A 3 13.88 -61.23 -49.83
C GLY A 3 14.29 -60.70 -48.45
N LYS A 4 15.46 -60.05 -48.38
CA LYS A 4 15.89 -59.27 -47.17
C LYS A 4 15.21 -57.93 -47.11
N ASN A 5 14.22 -57.79 -46.23
CA ASN A 5 13.70 -56.48 -45.84
C ASN A 5 14.77 -55.75 -45.02
N ARG A 6 15.35 -54.68 -45.55
CA ARG A 6 16.14 -53.70 -44.79
C ARG A 6 15.20 -52.71 -44.11
N PRO A 7 15.36 -52.42 -42.82
CA PRO A 7 14.57 -51.38 -42.19
C PRO A 7 14.97 -50.01 -42.74
N PRO A 8 14.03 -49.04 -42.81
CA PRO A 8 14.34 -47.71 -43.32
C PRO A 8 15.28 -46.98 -42.36
N ASN A 9 16.35 -46.41 -42.93
CA ASN A 9 17.32 -45.56 -42.23
C ASN A 9 16.58 -44.38 -41.56
N ALA A 10 16.47 -44.41 -40.25
CA ALA A 10 16.06 -43.27 -39.46
C ALA A 10 17.11 -42.16 -39.64
N ILE A 11 16.77 -41.14 -40.40
CA ILE A 11 17.59 -39.95 -40.59
C ILE A 11 17.65 -39.26 -39.23
N ARG A 12 18.72 -39.48 -38.46
CA ARG A 12 19.04 -38.64 -37.29
C ARG A 12 19.37 -37.24 -37.81
N ARG A 13 18.36 -36.33 -37.85
CA ARG A 13 18.58 -34.90 -38.01
C ARG A 13 19.44 -34.45 -36.83
N ARG A 14 20.76 -34.35 -37.01
CA ARG A 14 21.62 -33.61 -36.07
C ARG A 14 21.28 -32.15 -36.18
N LEU A 15 20.60 -31.60 -35.18
CA LEU A 15 20.39 -30.17 -35.01
C LEU A 15 21.79 -29.52 -34.91
N ARG A 16 22.27 -28.93 -36.01
CA ARG A 16 23.50 -28.13 -36.00
C ARG A 16 23.12 -26.70 -35.62
N PHE A 17 23.26 -26.39 -34.34
CA PHE A 17 23.16 -25.00 -33.91
C PHE A 17 24.43 -24.23 -34.31
N SER A 18 24.29 -23.00 -34.83
CA SER A 18 25.44 -22.14 -35.05
C SER A 18 26.02 -21.74 -33.67
N LEU A 19 27.31 -21.44 -33.61
CA LEU A 19 27.93 -20.93 -32.36
C LEU A 19 27.20 -19.68 -31.82
N ARG A 20 26.68 -18.83 -32.72
CA ARG A 20 25.87 -17.66 -32.36
C ARG A 20 24.56 -18.05 -31.70
N THR A 21 23.86 -19.06 -32.23
CA THR A 21 22.59 -19.54 -31.64
C THR A 21 22.83 -20.16 -30.26
N LEU A 22 23.96 -20.85 -30.07
CA LEU A 22 24.34 -21.42 -28.79
C LEU A 22 24.67 -20.34 -27.76
N LEU A 23 25.44 -19.32 -28.17
CA LEU A 23 25.77 -18.17 -27.30
C LEU A 23 24.53 -17.37 -26.90
N VAL A 24 23.61 -17.12 -27.82
CA VAL A 24 22.34 -16.43 -27.50
C VAL A 24 21.50 -17.29 -26.54
N GLY A 25 21.43 -18.61 -26.77
CA GLY A 25 20.75 -19.53 -25.86
C GLY A 25 21.35 -19.54 -24.45
N MET A 26 22.69 -19.51 -24.32
CA MET A 26 23.36 -19.44 -23.02
C MET A 26 23.12 -18.11 -22.30
N LEU A 27 23.11 -16.98 -23.05
CA LEU A 27 22.80 -15.67 -22.47
C LEU A 27 21.35 -15.58 -21.98
N LEU A 28 20.39 -16.09 -22.76
CA LEU A 28 18.99 -16.15 -22.36
C LEU A 28 18.80 -17.05 -21.14
N LEU A 29 19.46 -18.22 -21.12
CA LEU A 29 19.41 -19.12 -19.97
C LEU A 29 20.02 -18.46 -18.71
N GLY A 30 21.15 -17.77 -18.87
CA GLY A 30 21.78 -17.00 -17.79
C GLY A 30 20.89 -15.89 -17.24
N LEU A 31 20.18 -15.17 -18.13
CA LEU A 31 19.20 -14.17 -17.73
C LEU A 31 18.04 -14.78 -16.95
N VAL A 32 17.49 -15.90 -17.44
CA VAL A 32 16.41 -16.63 -16.74
C VAL A 32 16.88 -17.08 -15.34
N PHE A 33 18.09 -17.64 -15.22
CA PHE A 33 18.63 -18.01 -13.92
C PHE A 33 18.86 -16.82 -13.00
N ALA A 34 19.31 -15.68 -13.54
CA ALA A 34 19.49 -14.45 -12.76
C ALA A 34 18.15 -13.93 -12.22
N ILE A 35 17.10 -13.95 -13.06
CA ILE A 35 15.74 -13.55 -12.66
C ILE A 35 15.20 -14.51 -11.59
N LEU A 36 15.34 -15.82 -11.77
CA LEU A 36 14.90 -16.80 -10.78
C LEU A 36 15.64 -16.69 -9.45
N ALA A 37 16.95 -16.40 -9.50
CA ALA A 37 17.75 -16.17 -8.29
C ALA A 37 17.34 -14.89 -7.57
N ALA A 38 17.00 -13.82 -8.29
CA ALA A 38 16.49 -12.57 -7.71
C ALA A 38 15.15 -12.81 -7.02
N ILE A 39 14.20 -13.48 -7.70
CA ILE A 39 12.89 -13.83 -7.14
C ILE A 39 13.04 -14.71 -5.88
N ALA A 40 13.92 -15.71 -5.91
CA ALA A 40 14.17 -16.59 -4.76
C ALA A 40 14.81 -15.82 -3.59
N GLY A 41 15.68 -14.86 -3.88
CA GLY A 41 16.30 -13.99 -2.88
C GLY A 41 15.29 -13.08 -2.20
N GLU A 42 14.37 -12.49 -2.97
CA GLU A 42 13.28 -11.67 -2.47
C GLU A 42 12.31 -12.48 -1.60
N ALA A 43 11.86 -13.63 -2.10
CA ALA A 43 11.02 -14.56 -1.34
C ALA A 43 11.67 -14.99 -0.01
N LYS A 44 12.98 -15.18 0.03
CA LYS A 44 13.70 -15.51 1.28
C LYS A 44 13.67 -14.33 2.27
N ARG A 45 13.88 -13.10 1.80
CA ARG A 45 13.80 -11.90 2.66
C ARG A 45 12.42 -11.72 3.24
N GLN A 46 11.38 -11.79 2.40
CA GLN A 46 9.99 -11.70 2.85
C GLN A 46 9.64 -12.78 3.89
N ARG A 47 10.13 -14.01 3.72
CA ARG A 47 9.95 -15.09 4.73
C ARG A 47 10.46 -14.70 6.11
N MET A 48 11.66 -14.15 6.18
CA MET A 48 12.26 -13.78 7.45
C MET A 48 11.45 -12.65 8.10
N VAL A 49 11.01 -11.67 7.30
CA VAL A 49 10.17 -10.57 7.77
C VAL A 49 8.82 -11.09 8.27
N ILE A 50 8.12 -11.92 7.49
CA ILE A 50 6.83 -12.50 7.88
C ILE A 50 6.97 -13.33 9.16
N ALA A 51 8.03 -14.15 9.30
CA ALA A 51 8.27 -14.93 10.49
C ALA A 51 8.53 -14.05 11.71
N ASP A 52 9.28 -12.97 11.54
CA ASP A 52 9.56 -12.01 12.60
C ASP A 52 8.28 -11.27 13.03
N LEU A 53 7.52 -10.72 12.09
CA LEU A 53 6.25 -10.04 12.35
C LEU A 53 5.21 -10.97 12.99
N LYS A 54 5.10 -12.24 12.55
CA LYS A 54 4.25 -13.25 13.20
C LYS A 54 4.64 -13.48 14.66
N SER A 55 5.92 -13.44 14.97
CA SER A 55 6.38 -13.56 16.37
C SER A 55 5.99 -12.35 17.22
N GLN A 56 5.71 -11.22 16.59
CA GLN A 56 5.27 -9.97 17.21
C GLN A 56 3.74 -9.79 17.21
N GLY A 57 2.99 -10.78 16.76
CA GLY A 57 1.51 -10.78 16.80
C GLY A 57 0.84 -10.38 15.49
N ALA A 58 1.59 -10.22 14.39
CA ALA A 58 1.00 -9.85 13.11
C ALA A 58 0.14 -10.95 12.50
N ASP A 59 -1.04 -10.58 12.02
CA ASP A 59 -1.87 -11.39 11.15
C ASP A 59 -1.69 -10.97 9.69
N PHE A 60 -1.89 -11.92 8.77
CA PHE A 60 -1.60 -11.74 7.35
C PHE A 60 -2.71 -12.30 6.47
N VAL A 61 -3.06 -11.56 5.43
CA VAL A 61 -3.76 -12.10 4.26
C VAL A 61 -2.79 -12.14 3.09
N PHE A 62 -2.84 -13.22 2.33
CA PHE A 62 -1.97 -13.43 1.18
C PHE A 62 -2.80 -13.48 -0.10
N GLU A 63 -2.29 -12.83 -1.15
CA GLU A 63 -2.85 -12.96 -2.49
C GLU A 63 -2.91 -14.44 -2.93
N ASP A 64 -3.99 -14.82 -3.62
CA ASP A 64 -4.12 -16.15 -4.18
C ASP A 64 -3.03 -16.41 -5.21
N ARG A 65 -2.54 -17.65 -5.21
CA ARG A 65 -1.49 -18.10 -6.11
C ARG A 65 -1.87 -17.86 -7.57
N PRO A 66 -0.99 -17.23 -8.39
CA PRO A 66 -1.18 -17.19 -9.83
C PRO A 66 -1.25 -18.60 -10.44
N ALA A 67 -2.30 -18.89 -11.23
CA ALA A 67 -2.58 -20.21 -11.78
C ALA A 67 -1.47 -20.80 -12.66
N TYR A 68 -0.53 -19.96 -13.14
CA TYR A 68 0.61 -20.37 -13.98
C TYR A 68 1.83 -20.88 -13.19
N LEU A 69 1.84 -20.76 -11.86
CA LEU A 69 2.96 -21.25 -11.04
C LEU A 69 2.82 -22.75 -10.78
N PRO A 70 3.91 -23.55 -10.92
CA PRO A 70 3.90 -24.95 -10.60
C PRO A 70 3.60 -25.22 -9.12
N GLN A 71 2.88 -26.33 -8.82
CA GLN A 71 2.48 -26.68 -7.45
C GLN A 71 3.66 -26.85 -6.47
N TRP A 72 4.83 -27.26 -6.96
CA TRP A 72 6.02 -27.40 -6.12
C TRP A 72 6.66 -26.07 -5.70
N LEU A 73 6.26 -24.96 -6.36
CA LEU A 73 6.61 -23.57 -5.97
C LEU A 73 5.60 -22.98 -4.97
N ASP A 74 4.49 -23.70 -4.71
CA ASP A 74 3.47 -23.26 -3.77
C ASP A 74 3.94 -23.50 -2.34
N THR A 75 4.72 -22.55 -1.87
CA THR A 75 4.96 -22.38 -0.45
C THR A 75 4.18 -21.16 0.00
N GLU A 76 3.69 -21.14 1.23
CA GLU A 76 3.09 -19.97 1.89
C GLU A 76 3.87 -18.66 1.62
N TYR A 77 5.10 -18.79 1.17
CA TYR A 77 6.11 -17.78 0.95
C TYR A 77 6.31 -17.35 -0.52
N SER A 78 5.60 -17.96 -1.47
CA SER A 78 5.52 -17.46 -2.86
C SER A 78 4.33 -16.51 -3.05
N ARG A 79 3.48 -16.36 -2.02
CA ARG A 79 2.36 -15.45 -1.99
C ARG A 79 2.83 -14.10 -1.46
N ARG A 80 2.37 -13.02 -2.07
CA ARG A 80 2.58 -11.68 -1.52
C ARG A 80 1.60 -11.49 -0.38
N ALA A 81 2.07 -10.96 0.75
CA ALA A 81 1.19 -10.44 1.75
C ALA A 81 0.57 -9.15 1.19
N THR A 82 -0.75 -9.13 1.06
CA THR A 82 -1.50 -7.97 0.59
C THR A 82 -2.13 -7.20 1.75
N TYR A 83 -2.35 -7.87 2.87
CA TYR A 83 -2.86 -7.28 4.10
C TYR A 83 -2.03 -7.73 5.31
N ILE A 84 -1.64 -6.77 6.13
CA ILE A 84 -0.95 -7.00 7.41
C ILE A 84 -1.67 -6.21 8.49
N THR A 85 -2.00 -6.85 9.62
CA THR A 85 -2.50 -6.18 10.81
C THR A 85 -1.66 -6.50 12.03
N LEU A 86 -1.38 -5.46 12.81
CA LEU A 86 -0.69 -5.50 14.10
C LEU A 86 -1.51 -4.74 15.17
N THR A 87 -2.80 -4.68 14.99
CA THR A 87 -3.72 -3.88 15.78
C THR A 87 -3.53 -4.10 17.30
N PHE A 88 -3.33 -2.99 18.03
CA PHE A 88 -3.13 -2.96 19.49
C PHE A 88 -1.90 -3.70 20.02
N GLU A 89 -0.96 -4.10 19.17
CA GLU A 89 0.34 -4.61 19.60
C GLU A 89 1.23 -3.47 20.13
N ARG A 90 0.95 -3.02 21.34
CA ARG A 90 1.57 -1.83 21.99
C ARG A 90 3.10 -1.85 22.08
N LYS A 91 3.73 -2.98 21.85
CA LYS A 91 5.20 -3.11 21.81
C LYS A 91 5.76 -2.96 20.42
N PHE A 92 4.92 -3.05 19.38
CA PHE A 92 5.36 -2.89 18.03
C PHE A 92 5.61 -1.41 17.72
N ALA A 93 6.83 -1.09 17.31
CA ALA A 93 7.24 0.28 17.02
C ALA A 93 8.13 0.38 15.77
N ASP A 94 8.76 -0.71 15.35
CA ASP A 94 9.72 -0.72 14.26
C ASP A 94 9.08 -1.22 12.96
N VAL A 95 8.74 -0.31 12.06
CA VAL A 95 8.12 -0.61 10.76
C VAL A 95 9.14 -0.87 9.63
N ARG A 96 10.46 -0.78 9.91
CA ARG A 96 11.49 -1.04 8.88
C ARG A 96 11.36 -2.40 8.20
N PRO A 97 11.00 -3.49 8.91
CA PRO A 97 10.79 -4.78 8.25
C PRO A 97 9.67 -4.77 7.20
N LEU A 98 8.64 -3.93 7.38
CA LEU A 98 7.51 -3.82 6.46
C LEU A 98 7.91 -3.25 5.09
N ALA A 99 9.01 -2.49 5.00
CA ALA A 99 9.54 -1.96 3.75
C ALA A 99 9.87 -3.05 2.71
N GLU A 100 10.10 -4.29 3.15
CA GLU A 100 10.34 -5.44 2.26
C GLU A 100 9.04 -6.04 1.68
N CYS A 101 7.87 -5.61 2.17
CA CYS A 101 6.57 -6.11 1.75
C CYS A 101 5.99 -5.29 0.58
N GLN A 102 6.72 -5.22 -0.54
CA GLN A 102 6.44 -4.35 -1.69
C GLN A 102 5.08 -4.59 -2.39
N GLY A 103 4.41 -5.70 -2.11
CA GLY A 103 3.08 -6.00 -2.65
C GLY A 103 1.95 -5.70 -1.67
N LEU A 104 2.24 -4.98 -0.57
CA LEU A 104 1.25 -4.68 0.47
C LEU A 104 0.25 -3.65 -0.06
N GLU A 105 -1.03 -3.98 0.05
CA GLU A 105 -2.17 -3.16 -0.37
C GLU A 105 -2.85 -2.52 0.85
N GLU A 106 -2.89 -3.24 1.98
CA GLU A 106 -3.50 -2.75 3.21
C GLU A 106 -2.61 -3.03 4.42
N LEU A 107 -2.49 -2.04 5.30
CA LEU A 107 -1.68 -2.10 6.53
C LEU A 107 -2.41 -1.47 7.69
N ASP A 108 -2.70 -2.26 8.72
CA ASP A 108 -3.27 -1.79 9.97
C ASP A 108 -2.24 -1.87 11.11
N LEU A 109 -1.87 -0.72 11.61
CA LEU A 109 -0.95 -0.51 12.74
C LEU A 109 -1.66 0.21 13.91
N SER A 110 -2.98 0.19 13.95
CA SER A 110 -3.77 0.90 14.95
C SER A 110 -3.42 0.46 16.38
N GLY A 111 -3.27 1.42 17.28
CA GLY A 111 -2.96 1.19 18.69
C GLY A 111 -1.55 0.66 18.97
N THR A 112 -0.66 0.69 17.99
CA THR A 112 0.76 0.33 18.15
C THR A 112 1.59 1.51 18.71
N ALA A 113 2.86 1.24 19.06
CA ALA A 113 3.79 2.28 19.50
C ALA A 113 4.61 2.90 18.35
N VAL A 114 4.10 2.84 17.13
CA VAL A 114 4.76 3.40 15.94
C VAL A 114 4.84 4.92 16.05
N VAL A 115 6.02 5.45 15.71
CA VAL A 115 6.32 6.89 15.66
C VAL A 115 6.82 7.29 14.27
N ASP A 116 7.75 6.51 13.72
CA ASP A 116 8.39 6.77 12.43
C ASP A 116 7.79 5.89 11.34
N VAL A 117 7.15 6.53 10.36
CA VAL A 117 6.55 5.89 9.19
C VAL A 117 7.38 6.07 7.92
N SER A 118 8.58 6.66 8.02
CA SER A 118 9.46 6.86 6.86
C SER A 118 9.80 5.58 6.09
N PRO A 119 9.92 4.38 6.73
CA PRO A 119 10.16 3.14 6.00
C PRO A 119 8.99 2.71 5.11
N LEU A 120 7.78 3.24 5.32
CA LEU A 120 6.60 2.88 4.55
C LEU A 120 6.52 3.63 3.19
N ALA A 121 7.27 4.72 3.00
CA ALA A 121 7.22 5.56 1.80
C ALA A 121 7.44 4.80 0.48
N GLY A 122 8.18 3.67 0.52
CA GLY A 122 8.43 2.82 -0.64
C GLY A 122 7.31 1.84 -1.00
N LEU A 123 6.25 1.72 -0.19
CA LEU A 123 5.15 0.77 -0.41
C LEU A 123 4.14 1.29 -1.45
N SER A 124 4.58 1.38 -2.69
CA SER A 124 3.83 2.01 -3.78
C SER A 124 2.50 1.34 -4.16
N GLN A 125 2.23 0.13 -3.65
CA GLN A 125 0.96 -0.58 -3.88
C GLN A 125 -0.05 -0.34 -2.76
N LEU A 126 0.33 0.39 -1.69
CA LEU A 126 -0.52 0.57 -0.53
C LEU A 126 -1.74 1.43 -0.89
N GLU A 127 -2.92 0.87 -0.65
CA GLU A 127 -4.23 1.48 -0.89
C GLU A 127 -4.93 1.87 0.41
N GLY A 128 -4.70 1.10 1.49
CA GLY A 128 -5.24 1.36 2.82
C GLY A 128 -4.15 1.41 3.89
N LEU A 129 -4.18 2.45 4.74
CA LEU A 129 -3.27 2.60 5.88
C LEU A 129 -4.02 3.09 7.11
N GLU A 130 -3.98 2.28 8.18
CA GLU A 130 -4.54 2.60 9.48
C GLU A 130 -3.43 2.84 10.50
N LEU A 131 -3.38 4.05 11.05
CA LEU A 131 -2.42 4.53 12.05
C LEU A 131 -3.10 5.15 13.28
N SER A 132 -4.37 4.81 13.48
CA SER A 132 -5.18 5.32 14.58
C SER A 132 -4.57 4.93 15.94
N TRP A 133 -4.64 5.82 16.93
CA TRP A 133 -4.07 5.61 18.29
C TRP A 133 -2.58 5.28 18.32
N THR A 134 -1.81 5.74 17.32
CA THR A 134 -0.35 5.63 17.30
C THR A 134 0.32 6.90 17.85
N GLN A 135 1.65 6.94 17.83
CA GLN A 135 2.42 8.13 18.19
C GLN A 135 2.99 8.85 16.97
N VAL A 136 2.41 8.61 15.78
CA VAL A 136 2.81 9.24 14.53
C VAL A 136 2.43 10.72 14.56
N SER A 137 3.41 11.59 14.37
CA SER A 137 3.21 13.04 14.26
C SER A 137 3.68 13.60 12.92
N ASP A 138 4.68 12.97 12.30
CA ASP A 138 5.18 13.33 10.98
C ASP A 138 4.62 12.37 9.92
N VAL A 139 3.71 12.89 9.09
CA VAL A 139 3.09 12.17 7.97
C VAL A 139 3.71 12.54 6.62
N SER A 140 4.81 13.31 6.61
CA SER A 140 5.47 13.73 5.36
C SER A 140 5.89 12.54 4.48
N PRO A 141 6.36 11.38 5.01
CA PRO A 141 6.69 10.22 4.19
C PRO A 141 5.49 9.61 3.46
N LEU A 142 4.27 9.79 3.98
CA LEU A 142 3.06 9.21 3.40
C LEU A 142 2.68 9.88 2.08
N GLY A 143 3.15 11.10 1.81
CA GLY A 143 2.94 11.78 0.53
C GLY A 143 3.49 11.05 -0.70
N GLU A 144 4.39 10.08 -0.51
CA GLU A 144 4.93 9.22 -1.58
C GLU A 144 4.00 8.05 -1.97
N LEU A 145 2.95 7.77 -1.17
CA LEU A 145 2.03 6.63 -1.33
C LEU A 145 0.91 6.97 -2.34
N SER A 146 1.27 7.16 -3.60
CA SER A 146 0.38 7.67 -4.65
C SER A 146 -0.85 6.80 -4.98
N ASN A 147 -0.90 5.56 -4.47
CA ASN A 147 -2.06 4.68 -4.63
C ASN A 147 -3.01 4.69 -3.42
N LEU A 148 -2.67 5.44 -2.36
CA LEU A 148 -3.44 5.43 -1.12
C LEU A 148 -4.85 6.00 -1.36
N GLN A 149 -5.86 5.22 -0.95
CA GLN A 149 -7.28 5.53 -1.05
C GLN A 149 -7.89 5.79 0.32
N THR A 150 -7.41 5.07 1.35
CA THR A 150 -7.89 5.20 2.72
C THR A 150 -6.74 5.50 3.66
N LEU A 151 -6.89 6.54 4.50
CA LEU A 151 -5.92 6.89 5.54
C LEU A 151 -6.64 7.22 6.84
N GLU A 152 -6.32 6.47 7.90
CA GLU A 152 -6.83 6.71 9.24
C GLU A 152 -5.70 7.13 10.18
N LEU A 153 -5.89 8.30 10.80
CA LEU A 153 -4.93 8.94 11.72
C LEU A 153 -5.60 9.40 13.01
N ASN A 154 -6.82 8.92 13.29
CA ASN A 154 -7.55 9.40 14.46
C ASN A 154 -6.78 9.12 15.76
N GLU A 155 -6.82 10.08 16.68
CA GLU A 155 -6.08 10.06 17.95
C GLU A 155 -4.53 10.03 17.80
N ALA A 156 -3.99 10.25 16.58
CA ALA A 156 -2.56 10.44 16.37
C ALA A 156 -2.17 11.92 16.57
N PRO A 157 -0.98 12.26 17.11
CA PRO A 157 -0.59 13.63 17.42
C PRO A 157 -0.15 14.44 16.16
N VAL A 158 -0.84 14.24 15.04
CA VAL A 158 -0.56 14.90 13.75
C VAL A 158 -0.97 16.39 13.84
N THR A 159 -0.11 17.26 13.30
CA THR A 159 -0.36 18.71 13.22
C THR A 159 -0.31 19.24 11.80
N ASP A 160 0.58 18.71 10.96
CA ASP A 160 0.79 19.15 9.58
C ASP A 160 0.39 18.03 8.61
N VAL A 161 -0.55 18.36 7.71
CA VAL A 161 -1.07 17.46 6.68
C VAL A 161 -0.72 17.95 5.27
N SER A 162 0.22 18.89 5.14
CA SER A 162 0.58 19.50 3.85
C SER A 162 1.06 18.49 2.81
N SER A 163 1.79 17.46 3.23
CA SER A 163 2.29 16.38 2.37
C SER A 163 1.18 15.53 1.77
N LEU A 164 0.03 15.43 2.45
CA LEU A 164 -1.11 14.62 1.98
C LEU A 164 -1.72 15.18 0.69
N SER A 165 -1.43 16.44 0.33
CA SER A 165 -1.87 17.04 -0.94
C SER A 165 -1.44 16.28 -2.20
N ALA A 166 -0.41 15.44 -2.10
CA ALA A 166 0.08 14.58 -3.18
C ALA A 166 -0.76 13.31 -3.41
N LEU A 167 -1.63 12.94 -2.48
CA LEU A 167 -2.42 11.70 -2.50
C LEU A 167 -3.68 11.86 -3.37
N GLU A 168 -3.49 12.01 -4.67
CA GLU A 168 -4.59 12.30 -5.60
C GLU A 168 -5.72 11.24 -5.62
N LYS A 169 -5.43 10.01 -5.17
CA LYS A 169 -6.41 8.91 -5.13
C LYS A 169 -7.14 8.78 -3.81
N LEU A 170 -6.81 9.62 -2.82
CA LEU A 170 -7.40 9.51 -1.48
C LEU A 170 -8.91 9.80 -1.54
N GLU A 171 -9.70 8.83 -1.04
CA GLU A 171 -11.15 8.87 -0.99
C GLU A 171 -11.67 9.02 0.44
N TYR A 172 -10.94 8.46 1.42
CA TYR A 172 -11.29 8.48 2.83
C TYR A 172 -10.11 9.00 3.67
N LEU A 173 -10.36 10.00 4.51
CA LEU A 173 -9.38 10.56 5.45
C LEU A 173 -10.02 10.80 6.82
N ASP A 174 -9.50 10.11 7.84
CA ASP A 174 -9.88 10.34 9.23
C ASP A 174 -8.74 11.04 9.99
N LEU A 175 -9.01 12.26 10.42
CA LEU A 175 -8.14 13.11 11.25
C LEU A 175 -8.80 13.41 12.61
N THR A 176 -9.80 12.64 13.02
CA THR A 176 -10.54 12.86 14.27
C THR A 176 -9.59 12.87 15.46
N ALA A 177 -9.78 13.85 16.34
CA ALA A 177 -8.98 14.01 17.56
C ALA A 177 -7.47 14.14 17.32
N THR A 178 -7.07 14.71 16.17
CA THR A 178 -5.69 15.13 15.87
C THR A 178 -5.47 16.61 16.25
N ASN A 179 -4.21 17.06 16.17
CA ASN A 179 -3.86 18.46 16.44
C ASN A 179 -3.85 19.33 15.16
N VAL A 180 -4.53 18.90 14.11
CA VAL A 180 -4.57 19.62 12.82
C VAL A 180 -5.30 20.94 12.98
N LEU A 181 -4.71 22.00 12.43
CA LEU A 181 -5.22 23.36 12.44
C LEU A 181 -5.55 23.86 11.02
N ASP A 182 -4.67 23.54 10.07
CA ASP A 182 -4.77 24.00 8.69
C ASP A 182 -5.07 22.82 7.75
N VAL A 183 -6.19 22.93 7.04
CA VAL A 183 -6.65 21.93 6.06
C VAL A 183 -6.55 22.45 4.62
N SER A 184 -5.86 23.55 4.39
CA SER A 184 -5.76 24.19 3.06
C SER A 184 -5.14 23.25 2.01
N ALA A 185 -4.16 22.45 2.42
CA ALA A 185 -3.51 21.46 1.54
C ALA A 185 -4.48 20.37 1.04
N LEU A 186 -5.50 20.03 1.83
CA LEU A 186 -6.50 19.02 1.47
C LEU A 186 -7.37 19.44 0.28
N ALA A 187 -7.40 20.72 -0.07
CA ALA A 187 -8.11 21.24 -1.26
C ALA A 187 -7.62 20.63 -2.59
N ALA A 188 -6.45 19.99 -2.60
CA ALA A 188 -5.91 19.29 -3.75
C ALA A 188 -6.54 17.90 -3.96
N LEU A 189 -7.13 17.28 -2.94
CA LEU A 189 -7.64 15.91 -2.91
C LEU A 189 -9.01 15.79 -3.60
N ARG A 190 -9.03 15.89 -4.90
CA ARG A 190 -10.27 16.00 -5.68
C ARG A 190 -11.15 14.75 -5.65
N ASN A 191 -10.60 13.61 -5.29
CA ASN A 191 -11.34 12.34 -5.16
C ASN A 191 -11.84 12.09 -3.74
N LEU A 192 -11.53 12.96 -2.78
CA LEU A 192 -11.93 12.78 -1.39
C LEU A 192 -13.46 12.80 -1.25
N GLU A 193 -14.02 11.70 -0.76
CA GLU A 193 -15.44 11.52 -0.53
C GLU A 193 -15.82 11.65 0.96
N TYR A 194 -14.94 11.21 1.86
CA TYR A 194 -15.15 11.20 3.30
C TYR A 194 -14.01 11.89 4.03
N LEU A 195 -14.34 12.89 4.82
CA LEU A 195 -13.39 13.65 5.64
C LEU A 195 -13.91 13.82 7.06
N LEU A 196 -13.18 13.28 8.04
CA LEU A 196 -13.50 13.39 9.44
C LEU A 196 -12.47 14.29 10.12
N LEU A 197 -12.95 15.40 10.69
CA LEU A 197 -12.16 16.45 11.36
C LEU A 197 -12.66 16.72 12.78
N SER A 198 -13.53 15.87 13.32
CA SER A 198 -14.10 16.06 14.64
C SER A 198 -13.01 16.09 15.72
N HIS A 199 -13.20 16.95 16.74
CA HIS A 199 -12.24 17.13 17.83
C HIS A 199 -10.85 17.62 17.39
N THR A 200 -10.78 18.43 16.31
CA THR A 200 -9.54 19.06 15.83
C THR A 200 -9.52 20.56 16.15
N LEU A 201 -8.38 21.20 15.86
CA LEU A 201 -8.21 22.65 16.04
C LEU A 201 -8.61 23.47 14.79
N VAL A 202 -9.22 22.82 13.79
CA VAL A 202 -9.60 23.46 12.53
C VAL A 202 -10.60 24.58 12.78
N ALA A 203 -10.30 25.75 12.22
CA ALA A 203 -11.15 26.95 12.31
C ALA A 203 -11.59 27.45 10.93
N ASP A 204 -10.86 27.16 9.88
CA ASP A 204 -11.19 27.57 8.51
C ASP A 204 -11.36 26.35 7.60
N VAL A 205 -12.58 26.19 7.09
CA VAL A 205 -12.96 25.12 6.14
C VAL A 205 -13.23 25.64 4.73
N ALA A 206 -13.02 26.95 4.49
CA ALA A 206 -13.23 27.54 3.17
C ALA A 206 -12.41 26.87 2.04
N PRO A 207 -11.16 26.39 2.28
CA PRO A 207 -10.41 25.68 1.26
C PRO A 207 -11.11 24.39 0.76
N LEU A 208 -11.92 23.75 1.60
CA LEU A 208 -12.64 22.50 1.26
C LEU A 208 -13.77 22.71 0.24
N ALA A 209 -14.17 23.96 -0.03
CA ALA A 209 -15.24 24.30 -1.00
C ALA A 209 -14.95 23.82 -2.43
N THR A 210 -13.68 23.46 -2.75
CA THR A 210 -13.28 22.94 -4.05
C THR A 210 -13.49 21.44 -4.20
N LEU A 211 -13.75 20.71 -3.11
CA LEU A 211 -13.86 19.24 -3.06
C LEU A 211 -15.25 18.77 -3.52
N GLN A 212 -15.52 18.84 -4.81
CA GLN A 212 -16.84 18.52 -5.36
C GLN A 212 -17.24 17.04 -5.23
N SER A 213 -16.27 16.16 -4.96
CA SER A 213 -16.51 14.72 -4.68
C SER A 213 -16.90 14.47 -3.23
N LEU A 214 -16.71 15.46 -2.33
CA LEU A 214 -16.94 15.28 -0.89
C LEU A 214 -18.43 15.05 -0.61
N ARG A 215 -18.72 13.91 0.01
CA ARG A 215 -20.07 13.45 0.36
C ARG A 215 -20.35 13.53 1.85
N TYR A 216 -19.29 13.39 2.65
CA TYR A 216 -19.40 13.29 4.10
C TYR A 216 -18.29 14.12 4.75
N LEU A 217 -18.67 15.05 5.62
CA LEU A 217 -17.75 15.88 6.39
C LEU A 217 -18.21 15.93 7.85
N GLU A 218 -17.34 15.49 8.78
CA GLU A 218 -17.55 15.69 10.21
C GLU A 218 -16.65 16.79 10.75
N ILE A 219 -17.25 17.73 11.50
CA ILE A 219 -16.58 18.87 12.12
C ILE A 219 -17.09 19.12 13.55
N TYR A 220 -17.48 18.05 14.28
CA TYR A 220 -17.88 18.17 15.69
C TYR A 220 -16.72 18.68 16.54
N ASP A 221 -17.01 19.51 17.52
CA ASP A 221 -16.02 20.04 18.47
C ASP A 221 -14.76 20.62 17.77
N THR A 222 -15.00 21.37 16.68
CA THR A 222 -13.99 22.19 16.00
C THR A 222 -14.21 23.67 16.30
N GLN A 223 -13.32 24.53 15.79
CA GLN A 223 -13.49 25.99 15.89
C GLN A 223 -14.26 26.59 14.69
N VAL A 224 -14.80 25.75 13.81
CA VAL A 224 -15.60 26.19 12.63
C VAL A 224 -16.89 26.82 13.09
N THR A 225 -17.22 28.01 12.62
CA THR A 225 -18.45 28.72 12.97
C THR A 225 -19.66 28.23 12.16
N ASP A 226 -20.90 28.49 12.68
CA ASP A 226 -22.13 28.16 11.94
C ASP A 226 -22.19 28.81 10.56
N GLU A 227 -21.66 30.04 10.45
CA GLU A 227 -21.64 30.76 9.19
C GLU A 227 -20.71 30.12 8.17
N GLN A 228 -19.52 29.67 8.59
CA GLN A 228 -18.58 28.98 7.73
C GLN A 228 -19.13 27.61 7.26
N ALA A 229 -19.74 26.86 8.17
CA ALA A 229 -20.37 25.58 7.83
C ALA A 229 -21.51 25.78 6.80
N LYS A 230 -22.33 26.84 6.99
CA LYS A 230 -23.40 27.18 6.06
C LYS A 230 -22.87 27.63 4.69
N GLN A 231 -21.80 28.43 4.65
CA GLN A 231 -21.15 28.81 3.40
C GLN A 231 -20.58 27.61 2.67
N LEU A 232 -19.95 26.71 3.42
CA LEU A 232 -19.42 25.45 2.85
C LEU A 232 -20.56 24.56 2.32
N GLN A 233 -21.68 24.44 3.05
CA GLN A 233 -22.86 23.70 2.58
C GLN A 233 -23.44 24.25 1.28
N GLN A 234 -23.38 25.59 1.09
CA GLN A 234 -23.80 26.21 -0.18
C GLN A 234 -22.86 25.90 -1.33
N ALA A 235 -21.56 25.80 -1.06
CA ALA A 235 -20.53 25.40 -2.05
C ALA A 235 -20.56 23.92 -2.38
N LEU A 236 -20.95 23.07 -1.42
CA LEU A 236 -21.00 21.62 -1.51
C LEU A 236 -22.42 21.10 -1.24
N PRO A 237 -23.39 21.32 -2.14
CA PRO A 237 -24.80 21.03 -1.86
C PRO A 237 -25.10 19.52 -1.72
N HIS A 238 -24.21 18.67 -2.19
CA HIS A 238 -24.34 17.21 -2.10
C HIS A 238 -23.59 16.58 -0.91
N CYS A 239 -22.82 17.37 -0.18
CA CYS A 239 -22.08 16.93 1.00
C CYS A 239 -22.98 16.96 2.24
N HIS A 240 -22.97 15.89 3.03
CA HIS A 240 -23.57 15.89 4.35
C HIS A 240 -22.54 16.42 5.35
N ILE A 241 -22.78 17.62 5.91
CA ILE A 241 -21.91 18.26 6.89
C ILE A 241 -22.51 18.06 8.29
N PHE A 242 -21.78 17.36 9.15
CA PHE A 242 -22.13 17.08 10.53
C PHE A 242 -21.30 17.96 11.47
N ARG A 243 -22.01 18.65 12.37
CA ARG A 243 -21.42 19.62 13.28
C ARG A 243 -22.04 19.58 14.67
#